data_82d5b9916540034181f158e0b22a7351
#
_entry.id   82d5b9916540034181f158e0b22a7351
#
_cell.length_a   1.000
_cell.length_b   1.000
_cell.length_c   1.000
_cell.angle_alpha   90.00
_cell.angle_beta   90.00
_cell.angle_gamma   90.00
#
_symmetry.space_group_name_H-M   'P 1'
#
loop_
_entity.id
_entity.type
_entity.pdbx_description
1 polymer ?
#
loop_
_entity_poly.entity_id
_entity_poly.type
_entity_poly.pdbx_seq_one_letter_code
_entity_poly.pdbx_strand_id
1 'polypeptide(L)'
;MSELVAMKGTKSGIVIVLNEEAAFEELKQAVSEKFKESAAFWGEATKAVSFQGKKLSDDEKMQLVDCIQENCHLLIPCIMEEDYSTGQFFKGNLRSGQVLDVETTIIIIGDVKAGAKVVSKGNVIILGSLKGNVYAGSSGNTNAFVVALDMDPVQIRIAD
;
A
#
# COMPACT_ATOMS: atom_id res chain seq x y z
N MET A 1 -8.58 19.93 -17.85
CA MET A 1 -7.23 19.77 -17.28
C MET A 1 -7.27 18.70 -16.21
N SER A 2 -6.45 17.70 -16.32
CA SER A 2 -6.28 16.76 -15.21
C SER A 2 -5.58 17.49 -14.06
N GLU A 3 -6.14 17.42 -12.88
CA GLU A 3 -5.54 18.00 -11.69
C GLU A 3 -4.20 17.27 -11.42
N LEU A 4 -3.10 18.01 -11.30
CA LEU A 4 -1.77 17.43 -11.07
C LEU A 4 -1.66 16.76 -9.70
N VAL A 5 -2.33 17.35 -8.69
CA VAL A 5 -2.29 16.89 -7.30
C VAL A 5 -3.67 17.05 -6.68
N ALA A 6 -4.17 16.00 -6.07
CA ALA A 6 -5.37 16.01 -5.24
C ALA A 6 -5.01 15.65 -3.79
N MET A 7 -5.72 16.20 -2.82
CA MET A 7 -5.53 15.89 -1.41
C MET A 7 -6.82 15.35 -0.80
N LYS A 8 -6.69 14.29 -0.01
CA LYS A 8 -7.81 13.70 0.74
C LYS A 8 -7.42 13.55 2.21
N GLY A 9 -8.21 14.16 3.09
CA GLY A 9 -8.08 13.91 4.53
C GLY A 9 -8.73 12.58 4.90
N THR A 10 -8.03 11.80 5.71
CA THR A 10 -8.53 10.54 6.27
C THR A 10 -8.37 10.55 7.79
N LYS A 11 -8.93 9.55 8.47
CA LYS A 11 -8.74 9.42 9.93
C LYS A 11 -7.27 9.21 10.31
N SER A 12 -6.52 8.54 9.46
CA SER A 12 -5.11 8.20 9.67
C SER A 12 -4.12 9.27 9.18
N GLY A 13 -4.55 10.21 8.33
CA GLY A 13 -3.65 11.23 7.80
C GLY A 13 -4.14 11.89 6.53
N ILE A 14 -3.22 12.32 5.69
CA ILE A 14 -3.49 12.99 4.42
C ILE A 14 -2.99 12.10 3.28
N VAL A 15 -3.87 11.81 2.35
CA VAL A 15 -3.52 11.13 1.11
C VAL A 15 -3.31 12.15 0.01
N ILE A 16 -2.13 12.15 -0.59
CA ILE A 16 -1.75 13.04 -1.70
C ILE A 16 -1.71 12.20 -2.97
N VAL A 17 -2.67 12.46 -3.86
CA VAL A 17 -2.78 11.75 -5.13
C VAL A 17 -2.06 12.55 -6.21
N LEU A 18 -1.06 11.95 -6.82
CA LEU A 18 -0.20 12.55 -7.84
C LEU A 18 -0.55 12.02 -9.22
N ASN A 19 -0.50 12.88 -10.22
CA ASN A 19 -0.67 12.47 -11.61
C ASN A 19 0.56 11.65 -12.05
N GLU A 20 0.34 10.42 -12.48
CA GLU A 20 1.39 9.49 -12.86
C GLU A 20 2.23 9.97 -14.06
N GLU A 21 1.60 10.67 -14.99
CA GLU A 21 2.23 11.15 -16.23
C GLU A 21 3.01 12.46 -16.07
N ALA A 22 2.78 13.19 -14.97
CA ALA A 22 3.42 14.49 -14.76
C ALA A 22 4.89 14.33 -14.31
N ALA A 23 5.73 15.30 -14.69
CA ALA A 23 7.11 15.36 -14.23
C ALA A 23 7.19 15.64 -12.72
N PHE A 24 8.21 15.10 -12.05
CA PHE A 24 8.35 15.27 -10.60
C PHE A 24 8.43 16.75 -10.17
N GLU A 25 9.15 17.57 -10.91
CA GLU A 25 9.27 19.00 -10.61
C GLU A 25 7.94 19.74 -10.70
N GLU A 26 7.08 19.38 -11.65
CA GLU A 26 5.72 19.92 -11.77
C GLU A 26 4.85 19.50 -10.59
N LEU A 27 4.96 18.25 -10.18
CA LEU A 27 4.25 17.74 -9.01
C LEU A 27 4.71 18.42 -7.72
N LYS A 28 6.01 18.61 -7.55
CA LYS A 28 6.61 19.28 -6.40
C LYS A 28 6.10 20.72 -6.29
N GLN A 29 6.05 21.44 -7.39
CA GLN A 29 5.51 22.80 -7.41
C GLN A 29 4.00 22.81 -7.10
N ALA A 30 3.22 21.91 -7.68
CA ALA A 30 1.79 21.80 -7.44
C ALA A 30 1.47 21.45 -5.98
N VAL A 31 2.24 20.56 -5.36
CA VAL A 31 2.14 20.22 -3.93
C VAL A 31 2.45 21.45 -3.08
N SER A 32 3.52 22.17 -3.38
CA SER A 32 3.90 23.41 -2.69
C SER A 32 2.76 24.44 -2.70
N GLU A 33 2.19 24.71 -3.87
CA GLU A 33 1.10 25.66 -4.02
C GLU A 33 -0.15 25.23 -3.24
N LYS A 34 -0.56 23.97 -3.34
CA LYS A 34 -1.73 23.45 -2.61
C LYS A 34 -1.58 23.54 -1.09
N PHE A 35 -0.42 23.19 -0.56
CA PHE A 35 -0.20 23.28 0.89
C PHE A 35 -0.05 24.73 1.36
N LYS A 36 0.51 25.61 0.54
CA LYS A 36 0.56 27.03 0.81
C LYS A 36 -0.84 27.66 0.89
N GLU A 37 -1.72 27.33 -0.07
CA GLU A 37 -3.11 27.78 -0.09
C GLU A 37 -3.93 27.25 1.09
N SER A 38 -3.66 26.03 1.51
CA SER A 38 -4.35 25.35 2.63
C SER A 38 -3.64 25.47 3.98
N ALA A 39 -2.56 26.24 4.08
CA ALA A 39 -1.76 26.36 5.30
C ALA A 39 -2.57 26.78 6.54
N ALA A 40 -3.51 27.72 6.37
CA ALA A 40 -4.41 28.16 7.44
C ALA A 40 -5.37 27.04 7.92
N PHE A 41 -5.75 26.15 7.03
CA PHE A 41 -6.62 25.00 7.36
C PHE A 41 -5.90 23.97 8.22
N TRP A 42 -4.64 23.66 7.90
CA TRP A 42 -3.87 22.66 8.62
C TRP A 42 -3.33 23.17 9.97
N GLY A 43 -3.00 24.45 10.06
CA GLY A 43 -2.40 25.06 11.26
C GLY A 43 -1.15 24.31 11.71
N GLU A 44 -1.03 24.04 13.00
CA GLU A 44 0.06 23.27 13.62
C GLU A 44 -0.30 21.78 13.81
N ALA A 45 -1.14 21.23 12.96
CA ALA A 45 -1.57 19.84 13.09
C ALA A 45 -0.39 18.86 12.84
N THR A 46 -0.47 17.71 13.48
CA THR A 46 0.43 16.58 13.22
C THR A 46 -0.33 15.53 12.43
N LYS A 47 0.11 15.26 11.22
CA LYS A 47 -0.54 14.32 10.30
C LYS A 47 0.49 13.49 9.55
N ALA A 48 0.26 12.20 9.47
CA ALA A 48 0.99 11.35 8.53
C ALA A 48 0.54 11.66 7.10
N VAL A 49 1.42 11.46 6.13
CA VAL A 49 1.10 11.61 4.69
C VAL A 49 1.33 10.30 3.97
N SER A 50 0.54 10.06 2.93
CA SER A 50 0.78 9.00 1.96
C SER A 50 0.68 9.56 0.55
N PHE A 51 1.46 8.99 -0.37
CA PHE A 51 1.49 9.39 -1.77
C PHE A 51 0.90 8.27 -2.63
N GLN A 52 -0.02 8.61 -3.50
CA GLN A 52 -0.68 7.70 -4.43
C GLN A 52 -0.58 8.21 -5.87
N GLY A 53 -0.83 7.35 -6.84
CA GLY A 53 -0.90 7.68 -8.26
C GLY A 53 0.42 7.55 -8.98
N LYS A 54 1.49 8.13 -8.48
CA LYS A 54 2.83 8.04 -9.07
C LYS A 54 3.79 7.29 -8.15
N LYS A 55 4.55 6.37 -8.72
CA LYS A 55 5.62 5.69 -7.99
C LYS A 55 6.78 6.67 -7.75
N LEU A 56 7.12 6.88 -6.48
CA LEU A 56 8.19 7.78 -6.05
C LEU A 56 9.34 6.99 -5.42
N SER A 57 10.57 7.47 -5.62
CA SER A 57 11.72 7.02 -4.83
C SER A 57 11.64 7.59 -3.41
N ASP A 58 12.40 7.02 -2.49
CA ASP A 58 12.45 7.52 -1.11
C ASP A 58 12.97 8.96 -1.04
N ASP A 59 13.92 9.30 -1.90
CA ASP A 59 14.45 10.66 -2.06
C ASP A 59 13.37 11.66 -2.52
N GLU A 60 12.58 11.27 -3.51
CA GLU A 60 11.45 12.08 -4.01
C GLU A 60 10.37 12.27 -2.94
N LYS A 61 10.05 11.23 -2.17
CA LYS A 61 9.12 11.34 -1.04
C LYS A 61 9.60 12.33 0.00
N MET A 62 10.89 12.27 0.37
CA MET A 62 11.48 13.19 1.33
C MET A 62 11.48 14.63 0.83
N GLN A 63 11.79 14.87 -0.44
CA GLN A 63 11.72 16.18 -1.05
C GLN A 63 10.30 16.78 -1.01
N LEU A 64 9.28 15.96 -1.23
CA LEU A 64 7.88 16.39 -1.12
C LEU A 64 7.50 16.73 0.32
N VAL A 65 7.95 15.94 1.29
CA VAL A 65 7.71 16.21 2.72
C VAL A 65 8.36 17.53 3.13
N ASP A 66 9.61 17.74 2.78
CA ASP A 66 10.32 18.99 3.05
C ASP A 66 9.59 20.18 2.42
N CYS A 67 9.16 20.04 1.17
CA CYS A 67 8.40 21.06 0.46
C CYS A 67 7.07 21.41 1.16
N ILE A 68 6.36 20.41 1.68
CA ILE A 68 5.13 20.61 2.46
C ILE A 68 5.44 21.37 3.75
N GLN A 69 6.45 20.94 4.49
CA GLN A 69 6.81 21.56 5.78
C GLN A 69 7.36 22.98 5.63
N GLU A 70 7.97 23.33 4.50
CA GLU A 70 8.41 24.69 4.19
C GLU A 70 7.24 25.65 3.90
N ASN A 71 6.12 25.12 3.39
CA ASN A 71 4.97 25.93 2.98
C ASN A 71 3.82 25.97 3.99
N CYS A 72 3.85 25.12 5.01
CA CYS A 72 2.86 25.11 6.09
C CYS A 72 3.49 24.60 7.40
N HIS A 73 2.81 24.84 8.52
CA HIS A 73 3.27 24.40 9.84
C HIS A 73 2.86 22.97 10.18
N LEU A 74 2.48 22.18 9.18
CA LEU A 74 2.10 20.79 9.37
C LEU A 74 3.30 19.95 9.78
N LEU A 75 3.21 19.27 10.92
CA LEU A 75 4.21 18.30 11.34
C LEU A 75 3.88 16.93 10.73
N ILE A 76 4.83 16.41 9.94
CA ILE A 76 4.71 15.11 9.29
C ILE A 76 5.66 14.13 9.99
N PRO A 77 5.16 13.31 10.94
CA PRO A 77 6.00 12.38 11.69
C PRO A 77 6.44 11.18 10.87
N CYS A 78 5.68 10.81 9.86
CA CYS A 78 5.99 9.68 8.98
C CYS A 78 5.27 9.80 7.64
N ILE A 79 5.85 9.17 6.64
CA ILE A 79 5.20 8.86 5.38
C ILE A 79 4.56 7.49 5.56
N MET A 80 3.23 7.42 5.44
CA MET A 80 2.57 6.13 5.35
C MET A 80 2.72 5.66 3.90
N GLU A 81 3.37 4.54 3.73
CA GLU A 81 3.22 3.81 2.49
C GLU A 81 1.77 3.31 2.42
N GLU A 82 1.23 3.12 1.22
CA GLU A 82 0.03 2.32 1.08
C GLU A 82 0.35 0.95 1.66
N ASP A 83 -0.03 0.84 2.92
CA ASP A 83 0.24 -0.33 3.69
C ASP A 83 -0.86 -1.32 3.35
N TYR A 84 -0.52 -2.31 2.57
CA TYR A 84 -1.26 -3.57 2.56
C TYR A 84 -1.19 -4.26 3.93
N SER A 85 -0.78 -3.53 4.96
CA SER A 85 -0.59 -3.97 6.34
C SER A 85 -1.89 -4.06 7.13
N THR A 86 -3.02 -3.61 6.59
CA THR A 86 -4.31 -4.04 7.11
C THR A 86 -4.49 -5.51 6.73
N GLY A 87 -4.00 -6.40 7.58
CA GLY A 87 -4.16 -7.84 7.39
C GLY A 87 -5.58 -8.29 7.70
N GLN A 88 -6.10 -9.19 6.89
CA GLN A 88 -7.30 -9.95 7.19
C GLN A 88 -6.90 -11.32 7.76
N PHE A 89 -7.74 -11.86 8.65
CA PHE A 89 -7.57 -13.20 9.18
C PHE A 89 -8.62 -14.14 8.59
N PHE A 90 -8.17 -15.31 8.18
CA PHE A 90 -9.03 -16.43 7.82
C PHE A 90 -8.68 -17.62 8.73
N LYS A 91 -9.63 -18.08 9.52
CA LYS A 91 -9.47 -19.25 10.38
C LYS A 91 -10.17 -20.45 9.78
N GLY A 92 -9.41 -21.43 9.38
CA GLY A 92 -9.91 -22.66 8.78
C GLY A 92 -9.00 -23.14 7.65
N ASN A 93 -9.39 -24.25 7.03
CA ASN A 93 -8.67 -24.83 5.90
C ASN A 93 -9.33 -24.44 4.59
N LEU A 94 -8.52 -24.09 3.60
CA LEU A 94 -8.95 -23.99 2.22
C LEU A 94 -8.88 -25.36 1.56
N ARG A 95 -9.98 -25.79 1.01
CA ARG A 95 -10.14 -27.10 0.35
C ARG A 95 -9.96 -26.98 -1.16
N SER A 96 -9.70 -28.09 -1.82
CA SER A 96 -9.63 -28.16 -3.27
C SER A 96 -10.84 -27.48 -3.94
N GLY A 97 -10.58 -26.66 -4.94
CA GLY A 97 -11.59 -25.88 -5.67
C GLY A 97 -12.00 -24.56 -5.01
N GLN A 98 -11.55 -24.28 -3.78
CA GLN A 98 -11.81 -22.99 -3.13
C GLN A 98 -10.76 -21.96 -3.54
N VAL A 99 -11.24 -20.72 -3.75
CA VAL A 99 -10.39 -19.55 -4.04
C VAL A 99 -10.65 -18.49 -2.99
N LEU A 100 -9.59 -18.03 -2.34
CA LEU A 100 -9.61 -16.88 -1.44
C LEU A 100 -8.89 -15.73 -2.14
N ASP A 101 -9.64 -14.69 -2.49
CA ASP A 101 -9.12 -13.49 -3.15
C ASP A 101 -9.34 -12.27 -2.26
N VAL A 102 -8.26 -11.60 -1.89
CA VAL A 102 -8.30 -10.46 -0.96
C VAL A 102 -7.45 -9.29 -1.45
N GLU A 103 -7.93 -8.10 -1.12
CA GLU A 103 -7.28 -6.84 -1.48
C GLU A 103 -6.07 -6.50 -0.59
N THR A 104 -5.95 -7.16 0.57
CA THR A 104 -4.95 -6.85 1.60
C THR A 104 -4.11 -8.08 1.94
N THR A 105 -3.13 -7.93 2.82
CA THR A 105 -2.43 -9.07 3.40
C THR A 105 -3.42 -10.03 4.05
N ILE A 106 -3.26 -11.32 3.80
CA ILE A 106 -4.07 -12.39 4.41
C ILE A 106 -3.23 -13.27 5.31
N ILE A 107 -3.74 -13.51 6.51
CA ILE A 107 -3.18 -14.46 7.48
C ILE A 107 -4.16 -15.62 7.60
N ILE A 108 -3.77 -16.79 7.14
CA ILE A 108 -4.57 -18.02 7.19
C ILE A 108 -4.12 -18.84 8.39
N ILE A 109 -5.03 -19.03 9.33
CA ILE A 109 -4.83 -19.90 10.49
C ILE A 109 -5.43 -21.27 10.15
N GLY A 110 -4.63 -22.08 9.48
CA GLY A 110 -5.04 -23.39 8.96
C GLY A 110 -4.20 -23.78 7.74
N ASP A 111 -4.66 -24.78 7.00
CA ASP A 111 -3.97 -25.33 5.84
C ASP A 111 -4.60 -24.84 4.53
N VAL A 112 -3.78 -24.69 3.50
CA VAL A 112 -4.20 -24.53 2.11
C VAL A 112 -3.98 -25.86 1.39
N LYS A 113 -5.06 -26.60 1.14
CA LYS A 113 -4.99 -27.94 0.54
C LYS A 113 -4.67 -27.87 -0.95
N ALA A 114 -4.17 -28.97 -1.48
CA ALA A 114 -3.97 -29.11 -2.92
C ALA A 114 -5.26 -28.81 -3.70
N GLY A 115 -5.17 -28.04 -4.78
CA GLY A 115 -6.32 -27.57 -5.56
C GLY A 115 -7.00 -26.30 -5.03
N ALA A 116 -6.61 -25.80 -3.86
CA ALA A 116 -7.02 -24.48 -3.38
C ALA A 116 -6.13 -23.38 -3.94
N LYS A 117 -6.64 -22.16 -3.98
CA LYS A 117 -5.91 -20.97 -4.46
C LYS A 117 -6.10 -19.81 -3.50
N VAL A 118 -5.02 -19.11 -3.22
CA VAL A 118 -5.01 -17.85 -2.47
C VAL A 118 -4.46 -16.75 -3.37
N VAL A 119 -5.18 -15.65 -3.49
CA VAL A 119 -4.76 -14.44 -4.21
C VAL A 119 -4.82 -13.27 -3.25
N SER A 120 -3.75 -12.51 -3.17
CA SER A 120 -3.67 -11.31 -2.33
C SER A 120 -2.93 -10.21 -3.06
N LYS A 121 -3.42 -8.98 -2.98
CA LYS A 121 -2.64 -7.80 -3.42
C LYS A 121 -1.47 -7.50 -2.47
N GLY A 122 -1.58 -7.92 -1.21
CA GLY A 122 -0.51 -7.83 -0.21
C GLY A 122 0.24 -9.14 -0.05
N ASN A 123 0.60 -9.44 1.20
CA ASN A 123 1.34 -10.64 1.57
C ASN A 123 0.40 -11.81 1.88
N VAL A 124 0.94 -13.02 1.85
CA VAL A 124 0.22 -14.24 2.25
C VAL A 124 1.01 -14.93 3.35
N ILE A 125 0.39 -15.09 4.52
CA ILE A 125 0.96 -15.77 5.67
C ILE A 125 0.05 -16.94 6.03
N ILE A 126 0.59 -18.16 5.98
CA ILE A 126 -0.15 -19.40 6.25
C ILE A 126 0.43 -20.04 7.50
N LEU A 127 -0.34 -20.01 8.59
CA LEU A 127 -0.01 -20.69 9.84
C LEU A 127 -0.49 -22.15 9.78
N GLY A 128 0.11 -22.89 8.88
CA GLY A 128 -0.21 -24.26 8.55
C GLY A 128 0.55 -24.75 7.32
N SER A 129 0.06 -25.79 6.68
CA SER A 129 0.65 -26.36 5.47
C SER A 129 0.11 -25.70 4.22
N LEU A 130 1.01 -25.30 3.31
CA LEU A 130 0.68 -24.83 1.98
C LEU A 130 0.93 -25.91 0.96
N LYS A 131 -0.13 -26.46 0.37
CA LYS A 131 -0.09 -27.48 -0.70
C LYS A 131 -0.80 -27.05 -1.99
N GLY A 132 -1.46 -25.91 -1.96
CA GLY A 132 -2.16 -25.32 -3.11
C GLY A 132 -1.34 -24.29 -3.87
N ASN A 133 -2.05 -23.36 -4.50
CA ASN A 133 -1.47 -22.25 -5.25
C ASN A 133 -1.58 -20.94 -4.46
N VAL A 134 -0.54 -20.12 -4.50
CA VAL A 134 -0.54 -18.79 -3.88
C VAL A 134 -0.06 -17.75 -4.90
N TYR A 135 -0.77 -16.63 -4.91
CA TYR A 135 -0.39 -15.45 -5.66
C TYR A 135 -0.40 -14.23 -4.73
N ALA A 136 0.76 -13.81 -4.28
CA ALA A 136 0.95 -12.61 -3.45
C ALA A 136 1.35 -11.41 -4.32
N GLY A 137 1.03 -10.21 -3.86
CA GLY A 137 1.36 -8.99 -4.60
C GLY A 137 0.70 -8.90 -5.97
N SER A 138 -0.52 -9.40 -6.11
CA SER A 138 -1.22 -9.54 -7.40
C SER A 138 -1.50 -8.23 -8.14
N SER A 139 -1.26 -7.08 -7.50
CA SER A 139 -1.32 -5.75 -8.10
C SER A 139 0.02 -5.23 -8.62
N GLY A 140 1.05 -6.11 -8.69
CA GLY A 140 2.40 -5.74 -9.12
C GLY A 140 3.36 -5.40 -7.97
N ASN A 141 2.98 -5.70 -6.72
CA ASN A 141 3.86 -5.48 -5.57
C ASN A 141 4.98 -6.54 -5.52
N THR A 142 6.16 -6.17 -5.99
CA THR A 142 7.35 -7.03 -5.99
C THR A 142 7.96 -7.27 -4.61
N ASN A 143 7.55 -6.49 -3.60
CA ASN A 143 8.01 -6.64 -2.21
C ASN A 143 7.10 -7.55 -1.40
N ALA A 144 6.05 -8.08 -1.98
CA ALA A 144 5.18 -9.04 -1.31
C ALA A 144 5.93 -10.34 -1.00
N PHE A 145 5.50 -11.01 0.04
CA PHE A 145 6.11 -12.27 0.48
C PHE A 145 5.04 -13.32 0.81
N VAL A 146 5.47 -14.56 0.82
CA VAL A 146 4.67 -15.73 1.22
C VAL A 146 5.39 -16.46 2.34
N VAL A 147 4.69 -16.74 3.41
CA VAL A 147 5.18 -17.51 4.57
C VAL A 147 4.24 -18.68 4.84
N ALA A 148 4.75 -19.86 5.07
CA ALA A 148 4.00 -21.00 5.55
C ALA A 148 4.85 -21.80 6.55
N LEU A 149 4.20 -22.51 7.48
CA LEU A 149 4.90 -23.37 8.43
C LEU A 149 5.42 -24.64 7.77
N ASP A 150 4.68 -25.16 6.80
CA ASP A 150 5.08 -26.28 5.95
C ASP A 150 4.84 -25.88 4.49
N MET A 151 5.91 -25.88 3.69
CA MET A 151 5.93 -25.31 2.35
C MET A 151 6.09 -26.42 1.31
N ASP A 152 4.97 -26.86 0.75
CA ASP A 152 4.92 -27.85 -0.34
C ASP A 152 3.90 -27.42 -1.42
N PRO A 153 4.04 -26.19 -1.98
CA PRO A 153 3.05 -25.62 -2.89
C PRO A 153 3.17 -26.22 -4.31
N VAL A 154 2.05 -26.22 -5.02
CA VAL A 154 2.05 -26.48 -6.46
C VAL A 154 2.68 -25.29 -7.21
N GLN A 155 2.31 -24.07 -6.83
CA GLN A 155 2.85 -22.85 -7.42
C GLN A 155 2.79 -21.68 -6.44
N ILE A 156 3.84 -20.91 -6.39
CA ILE A 156 3.86 -19.57 -5.78
C ILE A 156 4.20 -18.54 -6.85
N ARG A 157 3.42 -17.44 -6.89
CA ARG A 157 3.71 -16.26 -7.70
C ARG A 157 3.79 -15.05 -6.80
N ILE A 158 4.74 -14.16 -7.05
CA ILE A 158 4.90 -12.88 -6.36
C ILE A 158 5.03 -11.82 -7.43
N ALA A 159 4.06 -10.92 -7.46
CA ALA A 159 3.90 -9.90 -8.50
C ALA A 159 3.86 -10.51 -9.92
N ASP A 160 3.73 -9.68 -10.94
CA ASP A 160 3.78 -10.15 -12.32
C ASP A 160 4.36 -9.09 -13.23
#